data_774b1f1862143656fdcc52622fbe2306
#
_entry.id   774b1f1862143656fdcc52622fbe2306
#
_cell.length_a   1.000
_cell.length_b   1.000
_cell.length_c   1.000
_cell.angle_alpha   90.00
_cell.angle_beta   90.00
_cell.angle_gamma   90.00
#
_symmetry.space_group_name_H-M   'P 1'
#
loop_
_entity.id
_entity.type
_entity.pdbx_description
1 polymer ?
#
loop_
_entity_poly.entity_id
_entity_poly.type
_entity_poly.pdbx_seq_one_letter_code
_entity_poly.pdbx_strand_id
1 'polypeptide(L)'
;MALRRIYGTETEYGIVHRGVKDSNPISASSFLINAYLSTTSDQGVGPNAPRVGWDFIDETPEIDIRGFAPIGSLPPEIEANLVNAVLTNGSRYYVDHAHPELSTPECLDPLSLLRWDRAGDEIIVKSMKAANEVLPPGEEIIVYKNNSDGKGNSYGCHENYLISREIPFGRIVQHATTHFVTRQIFTGAGKVGSEAVGEKRMETPFQLTQRADFFEEEVGLETTLKRPIINTRDEPHADPLKYR
;
A
#
# COMPACT_ATOMS: atom_id res chain seq x y z
N MET A 1 21.48 0.65 26.08
CA MET A 1 21.52 0.10 24.71
C MET A 1 20.27 0.58 24.00
N ALA A 2 20.39 1.14 22.79
CA ALA A 2 19.20 1.41 21.99
C ALA A 2 18.56 0.06 21.62
N LEU A 3 17.26 -0.11 21.91
CA LEU A 3 16.53 -1.29 21.48
C LEU A 3 16.50 -1.30 19.95
N ARG A 4 16.86 -2.42 19.35
CA ARG A 4 16.66 -2.63 17.91
C ARG A 4 15.17 -2.57 17.66
N ARG A 5 14.74 -1.73 16.73
CA ARG A 5 13.35 -1.62 16.33
C ARG A 5 13.18 -2.29 14.98
N ILE A 6 12.10 -3.04 14.85
CA ILE A 6 11.67 -3.62 13.59
C ILE A 6 10.68 -2.64 12.96
N TYR A 7 10.84 -2.40 11.68
CA TYR A 7 9.93 -1.56 10.90
C TYR A 7 9.93 -1.97 9.44
N GLY A 8 8.91 -1.56 8.73
CA GLY A 8 8.70 -1.80 7.32
C GLY A 8 7.82 -0.73 6.68
N THR A 9 7.65 -0.81 5.39
CA THR A 9 6.72 0.02 4.62
C THR A 9 5.81 -0.83 3.76
N GLU A 10 4.61 -0.33 3.53
CA GLU A 10 3.65 -0.84 2.55
C GLU A 10 3.36 0.26 1.57
N THR A 11 3.32 -0.07 0.29
CA THR A 11 3.04 0.89 -0.77
C THR A 11 1.99 0.32 -1.72
N GLU A 12 0.85 0.99 -1.80
CA GLU A 12 -0.15 0.78 -2.83
C GLU A 12 0.22 1.55 -4.10
N TYR A 13 -0.04 0.94 -5.25
CA TYR A 13 0.20 1.54 -6.56
C TYR A 13 -1.12 1.71 -7.31
N GLY A 14 -1.29 2.83 -7.97
CA GLY A 14 -2.38 3.00 -8.93
C GLY A 14 -2.16 2.11 -10.15
N ILE A 15 -3.23 1.53 -10.70
CA ILE A 15 -3.15 0.68 -11.89
C ILE A 15 -4.21 1.06 -12.92
N VAL A 16 -3.82 1.01 -14.18
CA VAL A 16 -4.72 1.22 -15.33
C VAL A 16 -4.43 0.16 -16.38
N HIS A 17 -5.48 -0.53 -16.83
CA HIS A 17 -5.43 -1.41 -18.01
C HIS A 17 -6.03 -0.67 -19.20
N ARG A 18 -5.19 -0.16 -20.07
CA ARG A 18 -5.58 0.54 -21.30
C ARG A 18 -5.97 -0.45 -22.40
N GLY A 19 -6.80 0.00 -23.32
CA GLY A 19 -7.26 -0.83 -24.46
C GLY A 19 -8.44 -1.74 -24.14
N VAL A 20 -8.86 -1.84 -22.89
CA VAL A 20 -10.01 -2.61 -22.43
C VAL A 20 -11.16 -1.68 -22.08
N LYS A 21 -12.38 -2.01 -22.57
CA LYS A 21 -13.56 -1.16 -22.40
C LYS A 21 -14.02 -1.07 -20.93
N ASP A 22 -13.99 -2.20 -20.22
CA ASP A 22 -14.42 -2.31 -18.83
C ASP A 22 -13.27 -2.90 -18.00
N SER A 23 -12.26 -2.08 -17.72
CA SER A 23 -11.10 -2.47 -16.93
C SER A 23 -11.50 -2.71 -15.46
N ASN A 24 -11.22 -3.94 -14.98
CA ASN A 24 -11.36 -4.28 -13.57
C ASN A 24 -9.99 -4.17 -12.87
N PRO A 25 -9.80 -3.28 -11.92
CA PRO A 25 -8.51 -3.07 -11.26
C PRO A 25 -8.04 -4.28 -10.45
N ILE A 26 -8.95 -5.08 -9.87
CA ILE A 26 -8.60 -6.33 -9.16
C ILE A 26 -7.96 -7.32 -10.14
N SER A 27 -8.62 -7.55 -11.28
CA SER A 27 -8.11 -8.46 -12.30
C SER A 27 -6.79 -7.97 -12.88
N ALA A 28 -6.65 -6.68 -13.13
CA ALA A 28 -5.42 -6.07 -13.62
C ALA A 28 -4.27 -6.22 -12.61
N SER A 29 -4.53 -6.00 -11.32
CA SER A 29 -3.56 -6.15 -10.24
C SER A 29 -3.12 -7.61 -10.09
N SER A 30 -4.07 -8.54 -10.07
CA SER A 30 -3.77 -9.97 -10.02
C SER A 30 -2.98 -10.45 -11.24
N PHE A 31 -3.33 -9.96 -12.43
CA PHE A 31 -2.60 -10.26 -13.65
C PHE A 31 -1.16 -9.75 -13.61
N LEU A 32 -0.96 -8.50 -13.17
CA LEU A 32 0.35 -7.88 -13.00
C LEU A 32 1.26 -8.71 -12.07
N ILE A 33 0.73 -9.11 -10.90
CA ILE A 33 1.48 -9.88 -9.91
C ILE A 33 1.82 -11.27 -10.45
N ASN A 34 0.85 -11.96 -11.04
CA ASN A 34 1.06 -13.29 -11.61
C ASN A 34 2.08 -13.27 -12.77
N ALA A 35 2.08 -12.22 -13.59
CA ALA A 35 3.08 -12.06 -14.65
C ALA A 35 4.50 -12.01 -14.08
N TYR A 36 4.72 -11.25 -13.01
CA TYR A 36 6.01 -11.22 -12.32
C TYR A 36 6.39 -12.59 -11.73
N LEU A 37 5.46 -13.24 -11.03
CA LEU A 37 5.72 -14.55 -10.41
C LEU A 37 6.08 -15.60 -11.45
N SER A 38 5.52 -15.52 -12.66
CA SER A 38 5.83 -16.43 -13.76
C SER A 38 7.27 -16.26 -14.28
N THR A 39 7.82 -15.04 -14.25
CA THR A 39 9.22 -14.79 -14.67
C THR A 39 10.25 -15.27 -13.66
N THR A 40 9.84 -15.48 -12.41
CA THR A 40 10.74 -15.86 -11.31
C THR A 40 10.63 -17.35 -10.96
N SER A 41 9.92 -18.14 -11.75
CA SER A 41 9.69 -19.58 -11.53
C SER A 41 10.98 -20.40 -11.39
N ASP A 42 12.03 -20.05 -12.12
CA ASP A 42 13.35 -20.70 -12.04
C ASP A 42 14.09 -20.43 -10.71
N GLN A 43 13.63 -19.44 -9.92
CA GLN A 43 14.20 -19.08 -8.62
C GLN A 43 13.40 -19.61 -7.42
N GLY A 44 12.46 -20.55 -7.66
CA GLY A 44 11.57 -21.07 -6.61
C GLY A 44 10.41 -20.15 -6.27
N VAL A 45 10.25 -19.06 -7.00
CA VAL A 45 9.13 -18.13 -6.93
C VAL A 45 8.38 -18.23 -8.24
N GLY A 46 7.31 -18.96 -8.27
CA GLY A 46 6.53 -19.20 -9.49
C GLY A 46 5.07 -19.44 -9.14
N PRO A 47 4.27 -20.00 -10.07
CA PRO A 47 2.89 -20.38 -9.79
C PRO A 47 2.72 -21.31 -8.58
N ASN A 48 3.82 -21.95 -8.15
CA ASN A 48 3.92 -22.78 -6.96
C ASN A 48 4.59 -22.07 -5.78
N ALA A 49 4.85 -20.75 -5.86
CA ALA A 49 5.34 -19.99 -4.71
C ALA A 49 4.35 -20.11 -3.53
N PRO A 50 4.84 -20.11 -2.29
CA PRO A 50 3.95 -20.14 -1.13
C PRO A 50 2.97 -18.98 -1.21
N ARG A 51 1.71 -19.28 -1.45
CA ARG A 51 0.61 -18.32 -1.35
C ARG A 51 0.23 -18.22 0.11
N VAL A 52 0.18 -17.01 0.63
CA VAL A 52 -0.34 -16.74 1.97
C VAL A 52 -1.86 -16.67 1.86
N GLY A 53 -2.58 -17.33 2.76
CA GLY A 53 -4.02 -17.16 2.86
C GLY A 53 -4.38 -15.74 3.32
N TRP A 54 -5.50 -15.22 2.86
CA TRP A 54 -6.05 -13.97 3.35
C TRP A 54 -6.68 -14.15 4.72
N ASP A 55 -6.48 -13.18 5.60
CA ASP A 55 -7.27 -13.07 6.83
C ASP A 55 -8.44 -12.11 6.57
N PHE A 56 -9.56 -12.65 6.09
CA PHE A 56 -10.76 -11.85 5.78
C PHE A 56 -11.47 -11.27 7.02
N ILE A 57 -10.96 -11.50 8.22
CA ILE A 57 -11.45 -10.82 9.43
C ILE A 57 -10.87 -9.42 9.51
N ASP A 58 -9.57 -9.29 9.21
CA ASP A 58 -8.81 -8.05 9.32
C ASP A 58 -8.47 -7.43 7.96
N GLU A 59 -8.58 -8.18 6.86
CA GLU A 59 -8.22 -7.75 5.50
C GLU A 59 -9.45 -7.75 4.58
N THR A 60 -9.61 -6.71 3.78
CA THR A 60 -10.71 -6.54 2.82
C THR A 60 -10.20 -6.23 1.43
N PRO A 61 -9.46 -7.17 0.79
CA PRO A 61 -8.74 -6.93 -0.47
C PRO A 61 -9.65 -6.60 -1.66
N GLU A 62 -10.93 -6.91 -1.55
CA GLU A 62 -11.95 -6.70 -2.61
C GLU A 62 -12.64 -5.33 -2.54
N ILE A 63 -12.51 -4.60 -1.43
CA ILE A 63 -13.16 -3.30 -1.28
C ILE A 63 -12.31 -2.25 -1.98
N ASP A 64 -12.84 -1.65 -3.04
CA ASP A 64 -12.26 -0.46 -3.64
C ASP A 64 -12.39 0.71 -2.63
N ILE A 65 -11.32 1.48 -2.45
CA ILE A 65 -11.29 2.67 -1.58
C ILE A 65 -12.43 3.66 -1.86
N ARG A 66 -13.02 3.61 -3.03
CA ARG A 66 -14.20 4.39 -3.41
C ARG A 66 -15.51 3.84 -2.83
N GLY A 67 -15.47 2.78 -2.03
CA GLY A 67 -16.63 2.18 -1.39
C GLY A 67 -17.46 1.25 -2.28
N PHE A 68 -16.95 0.83 -3.41
CA PHE A 68 -17.56 -0.23 -4.21
C PHE A 68 -17.23 -1.57 -3.56
N ALA A 69 -18.11 -2.00 -2.66
CA ALA A 69 -18.09 -3.38 -2.20
C ALA A 69 -18.95 -4.23 -3.16
N PRO A 70 -18.50 -5.42 -3.57
CA PRO A 70 -19.36 -6.38 -4.23
C PRO A 70 -20.56 -6.68 -3.33
N ILE A 71 -21.78 -6.62 -3.86
CA ILE A 71 -22.99 -6.98 -3.13
C ILE A 71 -23.00 -8.50 -2.96
N GLY A 72 -22.69 -8.98 -1.75
CA GLY A 72 -22.70 -10.41 -1.40
C GLY A 72 -21.30 -10.96 -1.11
N SER A 73 -21.23 -12.21 -0.66
CA SER A 73 -19.95 -12.92 -0.57
C SER A 73 -19.30 -13.01 -1.96
N LEU A 74 -17.98 -12.77 -2.02
CA LEU A 74 -17.24 -12.93 -3.26
C LEU A 74 -17.53 -14.29 -3.87
N PRO A 75 -17.79 -14.37 -5.18
CA PRO A 75 -17.77 -15.65 -5.86
C PRO A 75 -16.41 -16.33 -5.64
N PRO A 76 -16.38 -17.63 -5.41
CA PRO A 76 -15.13 -18.39 -5.19
C PRO A 76 -14.07 -18.16 -6.30
N GLU A 77 -14.52 -17.79 -7.49
CA GLU A 77 -13.66 -17.42 -8.62
C GLU A 77 -12.89 -16.11 -8.42
N ILE A 78 -13.45 -15.16 -7.69
CA ILE A 78 -12.79 -13.88 -7.37
C ILE A 78 -11.79 -14.07 -6.22
N GLU A 79 -12.15 -14.83 -5.17
CA GLU A 79 -11.20 -15.20 -4.12
C GLU A 79 -9.98 -15.95 -4.69
N ALA A 80 -10.20 -16.85 -5.67
CA ALA A 80 -9.12 -17.54 -6.35
C ALA A 80 -8.19 -16.61 -7.17
N ASN A 81 -8.67 -15.42 -7.53
CA ASN A 81 -7.91 -14.44 -8.32
C ASN A 81 -7.21 -13.36 -7.46
N LEU A 82 -7.51 -13.27 -6.17
CA LEU A 82 -6.81 -12.36 -5.26
C LEU A 82 -5.42 -12.92 -4.93
N VAL A 83 -4.43 -12.46 -5.65
CA VAL A 83 -3.05 -12.92 -5.46
C VAL A 83 -2.47 -12.34 -4.18
N ASN A 84 -1.88 -13.22 -3.38
CA ASN A 84 -1.14 -12.87 -2.16
C ASN A 84 0.12 -13.75 -2.11
N ALA A 85 1.28 -13.18 -2.33
CA ALA A 85 2.53 -13.91 -2.48
C ALA A 85 3.65 -13.33 -1.62
N VAL A 86 4.41 -14.21 -0.98
CA VAL A 86 5.68 -13.87 -0.35
C VAL A 86 6.81 -14.08 -1.35
N LEU A 87 7.61 -13.06 -1.56
CA LEU A 87 8.74 -13.08 -2.46
C LEU A 87 10.00 -13.65 -1.79
N THR A 88 11.01 -13.99 -2.59
CA THR A 88 12.27 -14.59 -2.09
C THR A 88 13.05 -13.71 -1.11
N ASN A 89 12.83 -12.41 -1.16
CA ASN A 89 13.42 -11.42 -0.25
C ASN A 89 12.63 -11.22 1.05
N GLY A 90 11.48 -11.91 1.20
CA GLY A 90 10.57 -11.75 2.35
C GLY A 90 9.53 -10.63 2.17
N SER A 91 9.54 -9.90 1.05
CA SER A 91 8.49 -8.94 0.72
C SER A 91 7.17 -9.66 0.46
N ARG A 92 6.06 -9.02 0.77
CA ARG A 92 4.71 -9.46 0.39
C ARG A 92 4.26 -8.65 -0.83
N TYR A 93 3.79 -9.33 -1.88
CA TYR A 93 3.25 -8.72 -3.07
C TYR A 93 1.84 -9.25 -3.31
N TYR A 94 0.84 -8.38 -3.21
CA TYR A 94 -0.56 -8.79 -3.08
C TYR A 94 -1.51 -7.74 -3.66
N VAL A 95 -2.79 -8.08 -3.74
CA VAL A 95 -3.86 -7.15 -4.10
C VAL A 95 -4.48 -6.64 -2.82
N ASP A 96 -4.47 -5.34 -2.59
CA ASP A 96 -5.21 -4.69 -1.51
C ASP A 96 -6.07 -3.55 -2.06
N HIS A 97 -7.33 -3.46 -1.60
CA HIS A 97 -8.29 -2.45 -2.06
C HIS A 97 -8.29 -2.26 -3.60
N ALA A 98 -8.24 -3.38 -4.33
CA ALA A 98 -8.18 -3.44 -5.79
C ALA A 98 -6.86 -2.93 -6.42
N HIS A 99 -5.84 -2.61 -5.64
CA HIS A 99 -4.54 -2.13 -6.11
C HIS A 99 -3.43 -3.16 -5.88
N PRO A 100 -2.37 -3.17 -6.70
CA PRO A 100 -1.18 -3.93 -6.37
C PRO A 100 -0.46 -3.23 -5.22
N GLU A 101 -0.20 -3.96 -4.16
CA GLU A 101 0.50 -3.49 -2.99
C GLU A 101 1.75 -4.32 -2.72
N LEU A 102 2.80 -3.65 -2.25
CA LEU A 102 4.05 -4.30 -1.89
C LEU A 102 4.50 -3.85 -0.50
N SER A 103 4.59 -4.84 0.40
CA SER A 103 5.18 -4.65 1.73
C SER A 103 6.63 -5.08 1.73
N THR A 104 7.50 -4.28 2.33
CA THR A 104 8.92 -4.64 2.50
C THR A 104 9.07 -5.78 3.51
N PRO A 105 10.20 -6.51 3.48
CA PRO A 105 10.57 -7.34 4.63
C PRO A 105 10.79 -6.48 5.88
N GLU A 106 10.76 -7.10 7.04
CA GLU A 106 11.11 -6.45 8.31
C GLU A 106 12.55 -5.95 8.29
N CYS A 107 12.72 -4.68 8.65
CA CYS A 107 14.00 -4.00 8.62
C CYS A 107 14.48 -3.61 10.03
N LEU A 108 15.77 -3.70 10.26
CA LEU A 108 16.42 -3.33 11.53
C LEU A 108 17.18 -1.99 11.45
N ASP A 109 17.33 -1.44 10.26
CA ASP A 109 18.04 -0.19 10.00
C ASP A 109 17.46 0.58 8.81
N PRO A 110 17.58 1.90 8.78
CA PRO A 110 17.01 2.75 7.73
C PRO A 110 17.52 2.45 6.33
N LEU A 111 18.78 2.01 6.21
CA LEU A 111 19.38 1.74 4.91
C LEU A 111 18.80 0.47 4.29
N SER A 112 18.54 -0.55 5.12
CA SER A 112 17.83 -1.76 4.68
C SER A 112 16.42 -1.43 4.21
N LEU A 113 15.68 -0.60 4.96
CA LEU A 113 14.35 -0.16 4.55
C LEU A 113 14.38 0.55 3.19
N LEU A 114 15.29 1.51 3.02
CA LEU A 114 15.45 2.23 1.75
C LEU A 114 15.77 1.29 0.58
N ARG A 115 16.61 0.30 0.80
CA ARG A 115 16.97 -0.70 -0.24
C ARG A 115 15.77 -1.54 -0.64
N TRP A 116 14.96 -1.97 0.33
CA TRP A 116 13.78 -2.79 0.05
C TRP A 116 12.64 -1.99 -0.58
N ASP A 117 12.41 -0.74 -0.17
CA ASP A 117 11.47 0.16 -0.85
C ASP A 117 11.87 0.35 -2.33
N ARG A 118 13.16 0.59 -2.60
CA ARG A 118 13.67 0.70 -3.98
C ARG A 118 13.58 -0.61 -4.75
N ALA A 119 13.83 -1.74 -4.11
CA ALA A 119 13.64 -3.04 -4.73
C ALA A 119 12.17 -3.29 -5.09
N GLY A 120 11.23 -2.77 -4.30
CA GLY A 120 9.81 -2.76 -4.61
C GLY A 120 9.50 -2.04 -5.92
N ASP A 121 10.04 -0.84 -6.12
CA ASP A 121 9.87 -0.10 -7.38
C ASP A 121 10.39 -0.90 -8.59
N GLU A 122 11.55 -1.56 -8.45
CA GLU A 122 12.10 -2.43 -9.51
C GLU A 122 11.23 -3.66 -9.79
N ILE A 123 10.64 -4.26 -8.75
CA ILE A 123 9.69 -5.38 -8.90
C ILE A 123 8.48 -4.93 -9.71
N ILE A 124 7.91 -3.77 -9.41
CA ILE A 124 6.76 -3.21 -10.13
C ILE A 124 7.11 -2.96 -11.62
N VAL A 125 8.27 -2.38 -11.90
CA VAL A 125 8.72 -2.16 -13.29
C VAL A 125 8.86 -3.48 -14.05
N LYS A 126 9.45 -4.50 -13.42
CA LYS A 126 9.57 -5.84 -14.00
C LYS A 126 8.21 -6.50 -14.21
N SER A 127 7.28 -6.31 -13.26
CA SER A 127 5.91 -6.81 -13.35
C SER A 127 5.18 -6.21 -14.55
N MET A 128 5.26 -4.88 -14.75
CA MET A 128 4.67 -4.21 -15.90
C MET A 128 5.24 -4.74 -17.22
N LYS A 129 6.56 -4.90 -17.29
CA LYS A 129 7.21 -5.44 -18.49
C LYS A 129 6.70 -6.84 -18.79
N ALA A 130 6.72 -7.74 -17.83
CA ALA A 130 6.26 -9.10 -17.98
C ALA A 130 4.77 -9.19 -18.37
N ALA A 131 3.92 -8.36 -17.76
CA ALA A 131 2.51 -8.29 -18.08
C ALA A 131 2.29 -7.83 -19.53
N ASN A 132 2.96 -6.77 -19.94
CA ASN A 132 2.80 -6.18 -21.27
C ASN A 132 3.37 -7.06 -22.42
N GLU A 133 4.30 -7.96 -22.11
CA GLU A 133 4.82 -8.95 -23.09
C GLU A 133 3.79 -10.01 -23.49
N VAL A 134 2.77 -10.27 -22.66
CA VAL A 134 1.77 -11.32 -22.89
C VAL A 134 0.36 -10.80 -23.15
N LEU A 135 0.15 -9.48 -23.05
CA LEU A 135 -1.14 -8.85 -23.36
C LEU A 135 -1.42 -8.84 -24.87
N PRO A 136 -2.71 -8.87 -25.28
CA PRO A 136 -3.09 -8.68 -26.68
C PRO A 136 -2.59 -7.35 -27.25
N PRO A 137 -2.35 -7.28 -28.57
CA PRO A 137 -1.98 -6.01 -29.23
C PRO A 137 -3.02 -4.92 -28.99
N GLY A 138 -2.56 -3.76 -28.52
CA GLY A 138 -3.41 -2.60 -28.20
C GLY A 138 -3.85 -2.52 -26.75
N GLU A 139 -3.51 -3.52 -25.94
CA GLU A 139 -3.70 -3.50 -24.50
C GLU A 139 -2.38 -3.20 -23.78
N GLU A 140 -2.45 -2.47 -22.65
CA GLU A 140 -1.29 -2.10 -21.86
C GLU A 140 -1.67 -1.94 -20.40
N ILE A 141 -0.88 -2.51 -19.48
CA ILE A 141 -0.95 -2.23 -18.06
C ILE A 141 0.08 -1.17 -17.71
N ILE A 142 -0.39 -0.11 -17.03
CA ILE A 142 0.43 0.97 -16.50
C ILE A 142 0.20 1.06 -15.01
N VAL A 143 1.30 1.14 -14.26
CA VAL A 143 1.31 1.30 -12.80
C VAL A 143 1.91 2.65 -12.43
N TYR A 144 1.30 3.30 -11.45
CA TYR A 144 1.69 4.61 -10.95
C TYR A 144 2.02 4.56 -9.46
N LYS A 145 3.16 5.12 -9.08
CA LYS A 145 3.47 5.42 -7.67
C LYS A 145 3.02 6.84 -7.36
N ASN A 146 1.74 7.01 -7.09
CA ASN A 146 1.10 8.28 -6.80
C ASN A 146 0.51 8.28 -5.39
N ASN A 147 0.32 9.46 -4.79
CA ASN A 147 -0.41 9.59 -3.53
C ASN A 147 -1.92 9.65 -3.69
N SER A 148 -2.41 10.02 -4.86
CA SER A 148 -3.83 10.12 -5.13
C SER A 148 -4.16 9.91 -6.61
N ASP A 149 -5.44 9.64 -6.88
CA ASP A 149 -5.98 9.53 -8.23
C ASP A 149 -6.33 10.90 -8.86
N GLY A 150 -6.14 11.99 -8.13
CA GLY A 150 -6.53 13.35 -8.54
C GLY A 150 -8.03 13.61 -8.47
N LYS A 151 -8.80 12.71 -7.86
CA LYS A 151 -10.27 12.77 -7.73
C LYS A 151 -10.74 12.71 -6.27
N GLY A 152 -9.81 12.79 -5.33
CA GLY A 152 -10.09 12.77 -3.89
C GLY A 152 -9.84 11.42 -3.22
N ASN A 153 -9.37 10.40 -3.93
CA ASN A 153 -8.94 9.15 -3.31
C ASN A 153 -7.42 9.11 -3.20
N SER A 154 -6.90 8.67 -2.06
CA SER A 154 -5.47 8.51 -1.86
C SER A 154 -5.07 7.03 -1.89
N TYR A 155 -3.88 6.75 -2.40
CA TYR A 155 -3.26 5.43 -2.31
C TYR A 155 -2.53 5.28 -0.97
N GLY A 156 -2.51 4.07 -0.42
CA GLY A 156 -1.84 3.77 0.83
C GLY A 156 -0.32 3.88 0.72
N CYS A 157 0.29 4.42 1.76
CA CYS A 157 1.72 4.36 2.01
C CYS A 157 1.89 4.33 3.52
N HIS A 158 2.07 3.15 4.08
CA HIS A 158 2.15 2.95 5.51
C HIS A 158 3.59 2.79 5.97
N GLU A 159 3.90 3.35 7.12
CA GLU A 159 5.12 3.09 7.87
C GLU A 159 4.74 2.29 9.11
N ASN A 160 5.21 1.05 9.21
CA ASN A 160 4.91 0.13 10.30
C ASN A 160 6.08 0.05 11.27
N TYR A 161 5.81 0.17 12.55
CA TYR A 161 6.82 0.18 13.61
C TYR A 161 6.40 -0.79 14.72
N LEU A 162 7.20 -1.81 14.95
CA LEU A 162 6.99 -2.71 16.10
C LEU A 162 7.43 -2.02 17.38
N ILE A 163 6.49 -1.76 18.29
CA ILE A 163 6.72 -0.99 19.52
C ILE A 163 6.31 -1.82 20.73
N SER A 164 7.15 -1.81 21.79
CA SER A 164 6.82 -2.46 23.06
C SER A 164 5.61 -1.81 23.74
N ARG A 165 4.69 -2.61 24.27
CA ARG A 165 3.55 -2.15 25.06
C ARG A 165 3.92 -1.49 26.37
N GLU A 166 5.16 -1.64 26.82
CA GLU A 166 5.67 -0.87 27.99
C GLU A 166 5.71 0.62 27.72
N ILE A 167 5.74 1.03 26.43
CA ILE A 167 5.68 2.45 26.06
C ILE A 167 4.21 2.88 26.05
N PRO A 168 3.81 3.85 26.91
CA PRO A 168 2.45 4.35 26.91
C PRO A 168 2.05 4.91 25.55
N PHE A 169 0.87 4.54 25.04
CA PHE A 169 0.41 4.94 23.70
C PHE A 169 0.37 6.46 23.52
N GLY A 170 -0.06 7.22 24.53
CA GLY A 170 -0.07 8.68 24.49
C GLY A 170 1.31 9.30 24.24
N ARG A 171 2.40 8.67 24.69
CA ARG A 171 3.77 9.12 24.37
C ARG A 171 4.13 8.86 22.92
N ILE A 172 3.67 7.73 22.37
CA ILE A 172 3.85 7.42 20.94
C ILE A 172 3.15 8.49 20.11
N VAL A 173 1.87 8.75 20.39
CA VAL A 173 1.09 9.80 19.71
C VAL A 173 1.81 11.13 19.75
N GLN A 174 2.18 11.62 20.93
CA GLN A 174 2.82 12.91 21.10
C GLN A 174 4.10 13.07 20.26
N HIS A 175 4.98 12.07 20.30
CA HIS A 175 6.26 12.14 19.59
C HIS A 175 6.13 11.88 18.10
N ALA A 176 5.31 10.91 17.71
CA ALA A 176 5.13 10.56 16.31
C ALA A 176 4.38 11.66 15.55
N THR A 177 3.30 12.23 16.10
CA THR A 177 2.58 13.36 15.49
C THR A 177 3.53 14.53 15.26
N THR A 178 4.29 14.92 16.29
CA THR A 178 5.27 16.01 16.16
C THR A 178 6.27 15.72 15.04
N HIS A 179 6.80 14.52 14.97
CA HIS A 179 7.75 14.11 13.93
C HIS A 179 7.10 14.13 12.53
N PHE A 180 5.93 13.53 12.36
CA PHE A 180 5.27 13.41 11.07
C PHE A 180 4.85 14.78 10.49
N VAL A 181 4.40 15.69 11.35
CA VAL A 181 4.05 17.03 10.90
C VAL A 181 5.29 17.86 10.54
N THR A 182 6.32 17.82 11.36
CA THR A 182 7.51 18.67 11.15
C THR A 182 8.42 18.15 10.04
N ARG A 183 8.52 16.84 9.82
CA ARG A 183 9.36 16.29 8.74
C ARG A 183 8.92 16.74 7.35
N GLN A 184 7.66 17.13 7.16
CA GLN A 184 7.15 17.59 5.87
C GLN A 184 7.89 18.82 5.34
N ILE A 185 8.53 19.59 6.20
CA ILE A 185 9.33 20.76 5.81
C ILE A 185 10.50 20.38 4.89
N PHE A 186 11.07 19.17 5.06
CA PHE A 186 12.23 18.71 4.29
C PHE A 186 12.00 17.39 3.52
N THR A 187 10.93 16.65 3.81
CA THR A 187 10.59 15.40 3.12
C THR A 187 9.31 15.49 2.30
N GLY A 188 8.52 16.55 2.45
CA GLY A 188 7.27 16.72 1.73
C GLY A 188 7.49 16.73 0.21
N ALA A 189 6.72 15.92 -0.51
CA ALA A 189 6.86 15.77 -1.96
C ALA A 189 6.27 16.94 -2.75
N GLY A 190 5.53 17.83 -2.08
CA GLY A 190 4.85 18.95 -2.71
C GLY A 190 3.59 18.53 -3.49
N LYS A 191 2.63 19.42 -3.54
CA LYS A 191 1.38 19.24 -4.28
C LYS A 191 0.90 20.57 -4.86
N VAL A 192 0.43 20.57 -6.08
CA VAL A 192 -0.21 21.74 -6.71
C VAL A 192 -1.72 21.60 -6.62
N GLY A 193 -2.37 22.60 -6.06
CA GLY A 193 -3.82 22.62 -5.84
C GLY A 193 -4.26 21.83 -4.60
N SER A 194 -5.57 21.70 -4.43
CA SER A 194 -6.23 20.93 -3.37
C SER A 194 -7.21 19.92 -3.94
N GLU A 195 -7.38 18.81 -3.26
CA GLU A 195 -8.40 17.79 -3.51
C GLU A 195 -9.42 17.74 -2.35
N ALA A 196 -9.28 18.63 -1.37
CA ALA A 196 -10.22 18.71 -0.26
C ALA A 196 -11.64 19.02 -0.73
N VAL A 197 -12.62 18.36 -0.11
CA VAL A 197 -14.02 18.49 -0.48
C VAL A 197 -14.49 19.94 -0.23
N GLY A 198 -15.05 20.57 -1.26
CA GLY A 198 -15.55 21.94 -1.18
C GLY A 198 -14.52 23.04 -1.49
N GLU A 199 -13.26 22.70 -1.64
CA GLU A 199 -12.25 23.62 -2.11
C GLU A 199 -12.14 23.65 -3.63
N LYS A 200 -11.88 24.83 -4.20
CA LYS A 200 -11.52 24.90 -5.61
C LYS A 200 -10.04 24.61 -5.75
N ARG A 201 -9.72 23.62 -6.56
CA ARG A 201 -8.35 23.15 -6.79
C ARG A 201 -7.32 24.27 -7.03
N MET A 202 -7.74 25.37 -7.60
CA MET A 202 -6.86 26.50 -7.95
C MET A 202 -6.74 27.57 -6.87
N GLU A 203 -7.51 27.48 -5.78
CA GLU A 203 -7.45 28.45 -4.68
C GLU A 203 -6.25 28.17 -3.75
N THR A 204 -5.77 26.92 -3.70
CA THR A 204 -4.56 26.52 -3.00
C THR A 204 -3.45 26.25 -4.01
N PRO A 205 -2.54 27.21 -4.28
CA PRO A 205 -1.58 27.05 -5.37
C PRO A 205 -0.53 25.98 -5.09
N PHE A 206 -0.10 25.80 -3.83
CA PHE A 206 0.91 24.83 -3.45
C PHE A 206 0.75 24.37 -2.01
N GLN A 207 1.00 23.07 -1.76
CA GLN A 207 1.05 22.44 -0.44
C GLN A 207 2.38 21.69 -0.28
N LEU A 208 2.94 21.63 0.94
CA LEU A 208 4.21 20.95 1.21
C LEU A 208 4.12 19.43 1.09
N THR A 209 2.95 18.84 1.35
CA THR A 209 2.74 17.40 1.38
C THR A 209 1.58 16.98 0.51
N GLN A 210 1.71 15.81 -0.12
CA GLN A 210 0.66 15.17 -0.90
C GLN A 210 -0.54 14.77 -0.04
N ARG A 211 -0.37 14.59 1.27
CA ARG A 211 -1.39 14.07 2.20
C ARG A 211 -2.19 15.17 2.91
N ALA A 212 -1.86 16.45 2.74
CA ALA A 212 -2.50 17.55 3.48
C ALA A 212 -4.04 17.53 3.38
N ASP A 213 -4.57 17.21 2.20
CA ASP A 213 -6.02 17.24 1.95
C ASP A 213 -6.78 16.05 2.56
N PHE A 214 -6.08 15.02 3.05
CA PHE A 214 -6.68 13.75 3.44
C PHE A 214 -6.71 13.51 4.95
N PHE A 215 -5.94 14.27 5.74
CA PHE A 215 -5.94 14.16 7.18
C PHE A 215 -7.02 15.02 7.81
N GLU A 216 -7.92 14.39 8.57
CA GLU A 216 -9.02 15.06 9.25
C GLU A 216 -8.94 14.94 10.77
N GLU A 217 -8.18 13.99 11.30
CA GLU A 217 -8.03 13.71 12.73
C GLU A 217 -6.56 13.56 13.13
N GLU A 218 -6.25 13.81 14.40
CA GLU A 218 -4.91 13.55 14.92
C GLU A 218 -4.69 12.07 15.19
N VAL A 219 -5.68 11.42 15.80
CA VAL A 219 -5.64 10.01 16.21
C VAL A 219 -6.99 9.37 15.94
N GLY A 220 -7.01 8.22 15.26
CA GLY A 220 -8.25 7.51 14.95
C GLY A 220 -7.99 6.08 14.48
N LEU A 221 -9.07 5.33 14.23
CA LEU A 221 -9.05 3.95 13.73
C LEU A 221 -9.28 3.86 12.21
N GLU A 222 -9.96 4.87 11.66
CA GLU A 222 -10.38 4.83 10.27
C GLU A 222 -9.20 4.91 9.31
N THR A 223 -9.28 4.18 8.20
CA THR A 223 -8.26 4.18 7.16
C THR A 223 -8.74 4.85 5.88
N THR A 224 -10.04 4.86 5.63
CA THR A 224 -10.64 5.35 4.38
C THR A 224 -11.32 6.70 4.50
N LEU A 225 -11.99 6.94 5.65
CA LEU A 225 -12.68 8.19 5.96
C LEU A 225 -12.05 8.80 7.22
N LYS A 226 -12.08 10.14 7.36
CA LYS A 226 -11.55 10.85 8.52
C LYS A 226 -10.14 10.37 8.91
N ARG A 227 -9.26 10.34 7.93
CA ARG A 227 -7.92 9.76 8.09
C ARG A 227 -7.14 10.43 9.19
N PRO A 228 -6.66 9.68 10.18
CA PRO A 228 -5.83 10.22 11.25
C PRO A 228 -4.35 10.30 10.84
N ILE A 229 -3.62 11.20 11.47
CA ILE A 229 -2.14 11.24 11.38
C ILE A 229 -1.56 9.99 12.07
N ILE A 230 -2.14 9.60 13.20
CA ILE A 230 -1.80 8.37 13.94
C ILE A 230 -2.98 7.42 13.90
N ASN A 231 -2.82 6.31 13.20
CA ASN A 231 -3.79 5.23 13.22
C ASN A 231 -3.60 4.39 14.48
N THR A 232 -4.72 4.02 15.12
CA THR A 232 -4.73 3.22 16.35
C THR A 232 -4.93 1.72 16.10
N ARG A 233 -4.89 1.26 14.86
CA ARG A 233 -4.90 -0.19 14.56
C ARG A 233 -3.77 -0.87 15.31
N ASP A 234 -4.07 -2.01 15.88
CA ASP A 234 -3.15 -2.76 16.75
C ASP A 234 -2.98 -4.17 16.20
N GLU A 235 -2.22 -4.27 15.14
CA GLU A 235 -1.95 -5.50 14.40
C GLU A 235 -0.43 -5.75 14.38
N PRO A 236 0.16 -6.21 15.48
CA PRO A 236 1.61 -6.26 15.62
C PRO A 236 2.29 -7.35 14.78
N HIS A 237 1.55 -8.34 14.22
CA HIS A 237 2.11 -9.53 13.57
C HIS A 237 3.24 -10.20 14.38
N ALA A 238 3.17 -10.08 15.69
CA ALA A 238 4.12 -10.55 16.69
C ALA A 238 3.38 -10.95 17.96
N ASP A 239 4.08 -11.18 19.09
CA ASP A 239 3.44 -11.45 20.36
C ASP A 239 2.57 -10.24 20.81
N PRO A 240 1.23 -10.33 20.71
CA PRO A 240 0.34 -9.19 20.97
C PRO A 240 0.27 -8.80 22.45
N LEU A 241 0.83 -9.62 23.36
CA LEU A 241 0.95 -9.26 24.76
C LEU A 241 2.13 -8.32 25.03
N LYS A 242 3.13 -8.30 24.15
CA LYS A 242 4.37 -7.54 24.32
C LYS A 242 4.49 -6.36 23.37
N TYR A 243 3.93 -6.48 22.18
CA TYR A 243 4.13 -5.54 21.09
C TYR A 243 2.81 -5.01 20.53
N ARG A 244 2.93 -3.87 19.89
CA ARG A 244 1.90 -3.28 19.05
C ARG A 244 2.55 -2.73 17.80
#